data_54d745ffbb6fe0982b561ae707f8e4b4
#
_entry.id   54d745ffbb6fe0982b561ae707f8e4b4
#
_cell.length_a   1.000
_cell.length_b   1.000
_cell.length_c   1.000
_cell.angle_alpha   90.00
_cell.angle_beta   90.00
_cell.angle_gamma   90.00
#
_symmetry.space_group_name_H-M   'P 1'
#
loop_
_entity.id
_entity.type
_entity.pdbx_description
1 polymer ?
#
loop_
_entity_poly.entity_id
_entity_poly.type
_entity_poly.pdbx_seq_one_letter_code
_entity_poly.pdbx_strand_id
1 'polypeptide(L)'
;MKSETHLYILALVFMSFLWPVWATASEFKMLLRLWPHHHTDDSLKNELLAALEDYPGLWDEAWFFMEYNTLLSEKHNCSARKMGEAARQLRAIGIKPSVQGLTIGHGDGFEFNTEESIPDKWTTIVNNAGQATRMCSCPRQAQFLEYVEHTFAQYALQCKPSVVWLDDDLRITEHWPAKMLCFCNTCISLFNQKYGYSYEAASLLVAMNGNADNGILRSRWIEFSQESLAQVARSVARVCNADCSRNRRPSAQTYRKIP
;
A
#
# COMPACT_ATOMS: atom_id res chain seq x y z
N MET A 1 27.63 33.19 56.59
CA MET A 1 27.68 32.15 55.51
C MET A 1 26.35 31.43 55.27
N LYS A 2 25.16 32.04 55.47
CA LYS A 2 23.86 31.41 55.18
C LYS A 2 23.04 32.14 54.10
N SER A 3 23.58 33.22 53.51
CA SER A 3 22.83 34.06 52.56
C SER A 3 23.07 33.68 51.08
N GLU A 4 24.24 33.12 50.77
CA GLU A 4 24.60 32.85 49.37
C GLU A 4 23.97 31.56 48.78
N THR A 5 23.72 30.58 49.65
CA THR A 5 23.11 29.29 49.21
C THR A 5 21.65 29.45 48.72
N HIS A 6 20.89 30.37 49.29
CA HIS A 6 19.52 30.64 48.86
C HIS A 6 19.47 31.36 47.48
N LEU A 7 20.47 32.15 47.15
CA LEU A 7 20.53 32.86 45.85
C LEU A 7 20.79 31.90 44.68
N TYR A 8 21.62 30.88 44.90
CA TYR A 8 21.90 29.87 43.89
C TYR A 8 20.73 28.93 43.65
N ILE A 9 19.98 28.58 44.69
CA ILE A 9 18.78 27.73 44.54
C ILE A 9 17.66 28.47 43.79
N LEU A 10 17.46 29.76 44.07
CA LEU A 10 16.54 30.62 43.33
C LEU A 10 16.92 30.81 41.88
N ALA A 11 18.21 30.96 41.56
CA ALA A 11 18.75 31.08 40.20
C ALA A 11 18.57 29.78 39.41
N LEU A 12 18.80 28.60 40.00
CA LEU A 12 18.58 27.29 39.37
C LEU A 12 17.10 26.99 39.13
N VAL A 13 16.21 27.38 40.05
CA VAL A 13 14.76 27.23 39.86
C VAL A 13 14.26 28.18 38.77
N PHE A 14 14.77 29.40 38.67
CA PHE A 14 14.41 30.33 37.60
C PHE A 14 14.97 29.93 36.25
N MET A 15 16.16 29.34 36.19
CA MET A 15 16.71 28.77 34.92
C MET A 15 15.93 27.56 34.44
N SER A 16 15.35 26.76 35.31
CA SER A 16 14.50 25.63 34.91
C SER A 16 13.11 26.07 34.36
N PHE A 17 12.66 27.29 34.70
CA PHE A 17 11.43 27.87 34.12
C PHE A 17 11.71 28.66 32.82
N LEU A 18 12.97 28.99 32.52
CA LEU A 18 13.38 29.66 31.27
C LEU A 18 13.86 28.71 30.19
N TRP A 19 13.85 27.38 30.44
CA TRP A 19 13.96 26.44 29.35
C TRP A 19 12.67 26.57 28.54
N PRO A 20 12.72 27.19 27.35
CA PRO A 20 11.55 27.11 26.49
C PRO A 20 11.34 25.63 26.30
N VAL A 21 10.22 25.12 26.78
CA VAL A 21 9.68 23.86 26.29
C VAL A 21 9.38 24.17 24.82
N TRP A 22 10.40 24.01 23.98
CA TRP A 22 10.19 23.76 22.58
C TRP A 22 9.56 22.36 22.50
N ALA A 23 8.33 22.24 23.05
CA ALA A 23 7.42 21.30 22.52
C ALA A 23 7.34 21.74 21.04
N THR A 24 8.14 21.11 20.22
CA THR A 24 7.89 21.09 18.79
C THR A 24 6.50 20.50 18.72
N ALA A 25 5.49 21.35 18.66
CA ALA A 25 4.18 20.95 18.27
C ALA A 25 4.43 20.16 16.98
N SER A 26 4.16 18.87 17.02
CA SER A 26 4.27 18.05 15.81
C SER A 26 3.42 18.80 14.79
N GLU A 27 4.07 19.29 13.74
CA GLU A 27 3.42 20.12 12.75
C GLU A 27 2.24 19.30 12.21
N PHE A 28 1.04 19.73 12.51
CA PHE A 28 -0.16 19.04 12.06
C PHE A 28 -0.23 19.20 10.55
N LYS A 29 -0.34 18.07 9.83
CA LYS A 29 -0.42 18.08 8.37
C LYS A 29 -1.85 17.79 7.93
N MET A 30 -2.32 18.61 7.03
CA MET A 30 -3.60 18.43 6.37
C MET A 30 -3.42 17.67 5.06
N LEU A 31 -4.10 16.51 4.97
CA LEU A 31 -4.03 15.64 3.81
C LEU A 31 -5.40 15.55 3.14
N LEU A 32 -5.45 15.74 1.82
CA LEU A 32 -6.66 15.64 1.03
C LEU A 32 -6.66 14.32 0.24
N ARG A 33 -7.71 13.49 0.40
CA ARG A 33 -7.87 12.26 -0.38
C ARG A 33 -8.62 12.53 -1.67
N LEU A 34 -8.05 12.09 -2.79
CA LEU A 34 -8.59 12.30 -4.14
C LEU A 34 -8.88 10.94 -4.80
N TRP A 35 -10.13 10.74 -5.18
CA TRP A 35 -10.58 9.56 -5.91
C TRP A 35 -10.24 9.66 -7.40
N PRO A 36 -10.28 8.55 -8.17
CA PRO A 36 -9.93 8.55 -9.58
C PRO A 36 -10.63 9.62 -10.43
N HIS A 37 -11.92 9.87 -10.20
CA HIS A 37 -12.67 10.89 -10.94
C HIS A 37 -12.11 12.31 -10.77
N HIS A 38 -11.45 12.63 -9.65
CA HIS A 38 -10.84 13.95 -9.44
C HIS A 38 -9.62 14.23 -10.32
N HIS A 39 -9.07 13.23 -11.00
CA HIS A 39 -7.97 13.44 -11.95
C HIS A 39 -8.29 12.91 -13.34
N THR A 40 -9.31 12.05 -13.50
CA THR A 40 -9.72 11.51 -14.80
C THR A 40 -10.82 12.34 -15.47
N ASP A 41 -11.61 13.08 -14.71
CA ASP A 41 -12.58 14.05 -15.20
C ASP A 41 -11.96 15.47 -15.20
N ASP A 42 -11.84 16.06 -16.38
CA ASP A 42 -11.17 17.36 -16.54
C ASP A 42 -11.95 18.51 -15.90
N SER A 43 -13.29 18.44 -15.85
CA SER A 43 -14.13 19.47 -15.19
C SER A 43 -13.91 19.45 -13.69
N LEU A 44 -14.07 18.28 -13.08
CA LEU A 44 -13.85 18.09 -11.62
C LEU A 44 -12.43 18.43 -11.21
N LYS A 45 -11.43 18.06 -12.03
CA LYS A 45 -10.04 18.42 -11.79
C LYS A 45 -9.84 19.93 -11.73
N ASN A 46 -10.39 20.66 -12.70
CA ASN A 46 -10.24 22.11 -12.78
C ASN A 46 -10.98 22.82 -11.63
N GLU A 47 -12.18 22.38 -11.27
CA GLU A 47 -12.92 22.87 -10.11
C GLU A 47 -12.16 22.66 -8.80
N LEU A 48 -11.59 21.46 -8.63
CA LEU A 48 -10.77 21.14 -7.47
C LEU A 48 -9.53 22.05 -7.37
N LEU A 49 -8.80 22.21 -8.46
CA LEU A 49 -7.59 23.05 -8.48
C LEU A 49 -7.92 24.50 -8.17
N ALA A 50 -8.98 25.06 -8.75
CA ALA A 50 -9.44 26.42 -8.44
C ALA A 50 -9.79 26.56 -6.94
N ALA A 51 -10.53 25.60 -6.39
CA ALA A 51 -10.85 25.61 -4.96
C ALA A 51 -9.62 25.51 -4.05
N LEU A 52 -8.58 24.79 -4.46
CA LEU A 52 -7.34 24.69 -3.70
C LEU A 52 -6.47 25.95 -3.79
N GLU A 53 -6.51 26.66 -4.90
CA GLU A 53 -5.83 27.94 -5.08
C GLU A 53 -6.45 29.06 -4.21
N ASP A 54 -7.77 29.00 -3.95
CA ASP A 54 -8.45 29.96 -3.08
C ASP A 54 -8.04 29.85 -1.59
N TYR A 55 -7.45 28.72 -1.18
CA TYR A 55 -7.03 28.47 0.20
C TYR A 55 -5.56 28.05 0.30
N PRO A 56 -4.61 28.93 -0.05
CA PRO A 56 -3.20 28.60 -0.06
C PRO A 56 -2.68 28.23 1.34
N GLY A 57 -1.93 27.14 1.43
CA GLY A 57 -1.34 26.66 2.68
C GLY A 57 -2.29 25.90 3.61
N LEU A 58 -3.55 25.68 3.23
CA LEU A 58 -4.47 24.86 4.01
C LEU A 58 -4.13 23.37 3.90
N TRP A 59 -3.64 22.93 2.75
CA TRP A 59 -3.33 21.54 2.46
C TRP A 59 -1.85 21.33 2.24
N ASP A 60 -1.26 20.38 2.97
CA ASP A 60 0.16 20.01 2.82
C ASP A 60 0.36 18.99 1.71
N GLU A 61 -0.60 18.06 1.59
CA GLU A 61 -0.49 16.90 0.72
C GLU A 61 -1.85 16.51 0.13
N ALA A 62 -1.85 16.10 -1.13
CA ALA A 62 -3.00 15.48 -1.76
C ALA A 62 -2.62 14.08 -2.24
N TRP A 63 -3.34 13.07 -1.77
CA TRP A 63 -3.09 11.67 -2.12
C TRP A 63 -4.15 11.17 -3.09
N PHE A 64 -3.69 10.86 -4.27
CA PHE A 64 -4.52 10.30 -5.32
C PHE A 64 -4.73 8.81 -5.11
N PHE A 65 -5.97 8.35 -5.22
CA PHE A 65 -6.27 6.93 -5.29
C PHE A 65 -6.09 6.44 -6.73
N MET A 66 -5.35 5.34 -6.92
CA MET A 66 -5.20 4.68 -8.21
C MET A 66 -6.53 4.09 -8.68
N GLU A 67 -6.63 3.75 -9.98
CA GLU A 67 -7.76 2.95 -10.44
C GLU A 67 -7.83 1.64 -9.64
N TYR A 68 -9.04 1.29 -9.18
CA TYR A 68 -9.26 0.15 -8.33
C TYR A 68 -10.34 -0.81 -8.86
N ASN A 69 -11.09 -0.39 -9.89
CA ASN A 69 -12.17 -1.16 -10.49
C ASN A 69 -11.77 -1.85 -11.79
N THR A 70 -10.48 -1.98 -12.06
CA THR A 70 -9.98 -2.55 -13.31
C THR A 70 -8.63 -3.22 -13.11
N LEU A 71 -8.40 -4.28 -13.88
CA LEU A 71 -7.10 -4.92 -14.04
C LEU A 71 -6.46 -4.56 -15.40
N LEU A 72 -7.16 -3.76 -16.23
CA LEU A 72 -6.68 -3.41 -17.56
C LEU A 72 -5.55 -2.39 -17.50
N SER A 73 -4.38 -2.80 -17.97
CA SER A 73 -3.18 -1.96 -18.00
C SER A 73 -3.37 -0.64 -18.75
N GLU A 74 -4.18 -0.61 -19.80
CA GLU A 74 -4.49 0.60 -20.56
C GLU A 74 -5.28 1.63 -19.74
N LYS A 75 -6.23 1.19 -18.92
CA LYS A 75 -6.98 2.07 -18.00
C LYS A 75 -6.05 2.66 -16.94
N HIS A 76 -5.20 1.82 -16.34
CA HIS A 76 -4.18 2.28 -15.40
C HIS A 76 -3.20 3.27 -16.05
N ASN A 77 -2.76 3.02 -17.29
CA ASN A 77 -1.88 3.92 -18.04
C ASN A 77 -2.53 5.28 -18.29
N CYS A 78 -3.82 5.28 -18.68
CA CYS A 78 -4.56 6.52 -18.92
C CYS A 78 -4.72 7.32 -17.61
N SER A 79 -5.16 6.67 -16.55
CA SER A 79 -5.32 7.28 -15.23
C SER A 79 -4.00 7.80 -14.68
N ALA A 80 -2.90 7.05 -14.77
CA ALA A 80 -1.57 7.47 -14.32
C ALA A 80 -1.09 8.73 -15.04
N ARG A 81 -1.30 8.87 -16.35
CA ARG A 81 -0.95 10.09 -17.10
C ARG A 81 -1.76 11.30 -16.60
N LYS A 82 -3.08 11.17 -16.48
CA LYS A 82 -3.95 12.24 -15.99
C LYS A 82 -3.62 12.62 -14.54
N MET A 83 -3.35 11.63 -13.69
CA MET A 83 -2.86 11.86 -12.33
C MET A 83 -1.51 12.62 -12.33
N GLY A 84 -0.60 12.27 -13.25
CA GLY A 84 0.68 12.97 -13.41
C GLY A 84 0.51 14.45 -13.81
N GLU A 85 -0.49 14.77 -14.63
CA GLU A 85 -0.85 16.15 -14.98
C GLU A 85 -1.38 16.92 -13.77
N ALA A 86 -2.35 16.35 -13.05
CA ALA A 86 -2.88 16.93 -11.82
C ALA A 86 -1.80 17.11 -10.74
N ALA A 87 -0.91 16.12 -10.60
CA ALA A 87 0.21 16.20 -9.67
C ALA A 87 1.20 17.35 -9.97
N ARG A 88 1.42 17.68 -11.24
CA ARG A 88 2.23 18.84 -11.62
C ARG A 88 1.56 20.15 -11.22
N GLN A 89 0.23 20.26 -11.44
CA GLN A 89 -0.56 21.43 -11.08
C GLN A 89 -0.59 21.62 -9.54
N LEU A 90 -0.80 20.56 -8.77
CA LEU A 90 -0.74 20.62 -7.30
C LEU A 90 0.62 21.12 -6.80
N ARG A 91 1.72 20.63 -7.38
CA ARG A 91 3.06 21.13 -6.99
C ARG A 91 3.26 22.60 -7.28
N ALA A 92 2.67 23.13 -8.37
CA ALA A 92 2.78 24.53 -8.71
C ALA A 92 2.12 25.45 -7.66
N ILE A 93 1.11 24.96 -6.95
CA ILE A 93 0.44 25.64 -5.83
C ILE A 93 0.93 25.21 -4.45
N GLY A 94 2.05 24.47 -4.38
CA GLY A 94 2.72 24.12 -3.12
C GLY A 94 2.20 22.85 -2.43
N ILE A 95 1.23 22.13 -3.01
CA ILE A 95 0.68 20.89 -2.45
C ILE A 95 1.50 19.68 -2.94
N LYS A 96 1.93 18.82 -2.02
CA LYS A 96 2.69 17.61 -2.33
C LYS A 96 1.77 16.50 -2.82
N PRO A 97 1.96 15.93 -4.01
CA PRO A 97 1.19 14.78 -4.45
C PRO A 97 1.72 13.47 -3.86
N SER A 98 0.81 12.61 -3.43
CA SER A 98 1.05 11.23 -3.03
C SER A 98 0.11 10.30 -3.78
N VAL A 99 0.38 9.02 -3.75
CA VAL A 99 -0.41 7.99 -4.43
C VAL A 99 -0.78 6.89 -3.45
N GLN A 100 -2.04 6.48 -3.47
CA GLN A 100 -2.53 5.30 -2.76
C GLN A 100 -3.00 4.26 -3.77
N GLY A 101 -2.62 3.01 -3.58
CA GLY A 101 -3.06 1.92 -4.44
C GLY A 101 -3.50 0.69 -3.67
N LEU A 102 -4.49 0.00 -4.22
CA LEU A 102 -4.87 -1.34 -3.82
C LEU A 102 -3.81 -2.35 -4.26
N THR A 103 -3.71 -3.45 -3.54
CA THR A 103 -2.82 -4.55 -3.86
C THR A 103 -3.58 -5.85 -4.03
N ILE A 104 -3.96 -6.52 -2.94
CA ILE A 104 -4.58 -7.85 -2.98
C ILE A 104 -6.03 -7.80 -3.48
N GLY A 105 -6.74 -6.72 -3.22
CA GLY A 105 -8.15 -6.50 -3.55
C GLY A 105 -8.96 -6.18 -2.31
N HIS A 106 -10.17 -5.64 -2.53
CA HIS A 106 -11.01 -5.11 -1.45
C HIS A 106 -12.02 -6.14 -0.87
N GLY A 107 -11.99 -7.37 -1.34
CA GLY A 107 -13.00 -8.37 -0.97
C GLY A 107 -14.18 -8.41 -1.95
N ASP A 108 -15.12 -9.33 -1.71
CA ASP A 108 -16.21 -9.61 -2.65
C ASP A 108 -17.28 -8.51 -2.73
N GLY A 109 -17.24 -7.52 -1.84
CA GLY A 109 -18.17 -6.40 -1.82
C GLY A 109 -17.78 -5.23 -2.73
N PHE A 110 -16.60 -5.27 -3.35
CA PHE A 110 -16.19 -4.24 -4.28
C PHE A 110 -16.55 -4.67 -5.69
N GLU A 111 -17.37 -3.88 -6.33
CA GLU A 111 -17.76 -4.09 -7.72
C GLU A 111 -16.57 -3.79 -8.64
N PHE A 112 -15.71 -4.77 -8.84
CA PHE A 112 -15.02 -4.79 -10.12
C PHE A 112 -16.07 -4.72 -11.22
N ASN A 113 -15.81 -3.93 -12.24
CA ASN A 113 -16.61 -3.96 -13.44
C ASN A 113 -16.88 -5.44 -13.78
N THR A 114 -18.14 -5.84 -13.76
CA THR A 114 -18.60 -7.23 -13.91
C THR A 114 -18.12 -7.88 -15.22
N GLU A 115 -17.61 -7.08 -16.15
CA GLU A 115 -17.04 -7.50 -17.43
C GLU A 115 -15.57 -7.93 -17.35
N GLU A 116 -14.86 -7.57 -16.28
CA GLU A 116 -13.47 -7.97 -16.07
C GLU A 116 -13.39 -9.18 -15.15
N SER A 117 -12.69 -10.21 -15.57
CA SER A 117 -12.36 -11.38 -14.76
C SER A 117 -10.88 -11.35 -14.35
N ILE A 118 -10.58 -11.97 -13.22
CA ILE A 118 -9.18 -12.26 -12.88
C ILE A 118 -8.59 -13.14 -13.98
N PRO A 119 -7.37 -12.84 -14.48
CA PRO A 119 -6.73 -13.65 -15.49
C PRO A 119 -6.64 -15.13 -15.09
N ASP A 120 -6.91 -16.06 -16.00
CA ASP A 120 -6.95 -17.50 -15.73
C ASP A 120 -5.68 -18.06 -15.09
N LYS A 121 -4.55 -17.38 -15.27
CA LYS A 121 -3.25 -17.75 -14.69
C LYS A 121 -3.07 -17.28 -13.25
N TRP A 122 -4.02 -16.53 -12.71
CA TRP A 122 -3.94 -16.04 -11.33
C TRP A 122 -4.72 -16.95 -10.41
N THR A 123 -4.18 -17.19 -9.23
CA THR A 123 -4.88 -17.85 -8.16
C THR A 123 -5.35 -16.80 -7.15
N THR A 124 -6.62 -16.78 -6.87
CA THR A 124 -7.19 -15.96 -5.80
C THR A 124 -6.90 -16.60 -4.43
N ILE A 125 -7.21 -15.89 -3.37
CA ILE A 125 -7.14 -16.43 -2.01
C ILE A 125 -8.14 -17.59 -1.90
N VAL A 126 -7.68 -18.73 -1.41
CA VAL A 126 -8.48 -19.94 -1.25
C VAL A 126 -8.58 -20.27 0.24
N ASN A 127 -9.78 -20.56 0.74
CA ASN A 127 -9.97 -20.98 2.11
C ASN A 127 -9.55 -22.46 2.34
N ASN A 128 -9.61 -22.87 3.58
CA ASN A 128 -9.28 -24.25 3.97
C ASN A 128 -10.25 -25.34 3.44
N ALA A 129 -11.41 -24.95 2.94
CA ALA A 129 -12.38 -25.85 2.29
C ALA A 129 -12.22 -25.87 0.76
N GLY A 130 -11.19 -25.21 0.20
CA GLY A 130 -10.94 -25.14 -1.23
C GLY A 130 -11.80 -24.11 -1.98
N GLN A 131 -12.56 -23.27 -1.28
CA GLN A 131 -13.37 -22.23 -1.90
C GLN A 131 -12.51 -20.99 -2.14
N ALA A 132 -12.53 -20.49 -3.36
CA ALA A 132 -11.77 -19.33 -3.78
C ALA A 132 -12.54 -18.02 -3.57
N THR A 133 -11.84 -16.94 -3.23
CA THR A 133 -12.40 -15.59 -3.33
C THR A 133 -12.59 -15.23 -4.79
N ARG A 134 -13.53 -14.32 -5.05
CA ARG A 134 -13.81 -13.89 -6.42
C ARG A 134 -12.69 -13.00 -6.99
N MET A 135 -12.21 -12.05 -6.22
CA MET A 135 -11.37 -10.96 -6.74
C MET A 135 -10.06 -10.73 -5.95
N CYS A 136 -9.89 -11.36 -4.79
CA CYS A 136 -8.69 -11.14 -3.98
C CYS A 136 -7.58 -12.08 -4.38
N SER A 137 -6.48 -11.54 -4.90
CA SER A 137 -5.36 -12.31 -5.43
C SER A 137 -4.47 -12.88 -4.34
N CYS A 138 -3.97 -14.10 -4.55
CA CYS A 138 -3.00 -14.69 -3.65
C CYS A 138 -1.65 -13.96 -3.76
N PRO A 139 -1.09 -13.41 -2.67
CA PRO A 139 0.15 -12.61 -2.69
C PRO A 139 1.41 -13.40 -3.04
N ARG A 140 1.33 -14.74 -3.13
CA ARG A 140 2.43 -15.63 -3.53
C ARG A 140 2.47 -15.95 -5.03
N GLN A 141 1.53 -15.42 -5.80
CA GLN A 141 1.49 -15.63 -7.26
C GLN A 141 2.46 -14.69 -7.96
N ALA A 142 3.37 -15.24 -8.79
CA ALA A 142 4.35 -14.45 -9.52
C ALA A 142 3.67 -13.44 -10.47
N GLN A 143 2.68 -13.88 -11.22
CA GLN A 143 1.94 -13.03 -12.16
C GLN A 143 1.21 -11.88 -11.48
N PHE A 144 0.67 -12.11 -10.29
CA PHE A 144 0.07 -11.06 -9.49
C PHE A 144 1.12 -10.05 -9.02
N LEU A 145 2.28 -10.51 -8.55
CA LEU A 145 3.37 -9.61 -8.15
C LEU A 145 3.89 -8.77 -9.31
N GLU A 146 4.04 -9.37 -10.50
CA GLU A 146 4.41 -8.65 -11.72
C GLU A 146 3.40 -7.56 -12.08
N TYR A 147 2.10 -7.86 -11.97
CA TYR A 147 1.04 -6.88 -12.19
C TYR A 147 1.13 -5.72 -11.19
N VAL A 148 1.26 -6.00 -9.90
CA VAL A 148 1.38 -4.99 -8.86
C VAL A 148 2.61 -4.10 -9.12
N GLU A 149 3.76 -4.70 -9.40
CA GLU A 149 4.99 -3.98 -9.71
C GLU A 149 4.84 -3.07 -10.93
N HIS A 150 4.29 -3.61 -12.01
CA HIS A 150 4.06 -2.84 -13.24
C HIS A 150 3.11 -1.67 -13.01
N THR A 151 1.99 -1.91 -12.33
CA THR A 151 0.99 -0.89 -12.06
C THR A 151 1.55 0.23 -11.18
N PHE A 152 2.16 -0.09 -10.06
CA PHE A 152 2.74 0.92 -9.18
C PHE A 152 3.89 1.70 -9.83
N ALA A 153 4.72 1.03 -10.64
CA ALA A 153 5.79 1.71 -11.39
C ALA A 153 5.24 2.76 -12.36
N GLN A 154 4.11 2.49 -13.03
CA GLN A 154 3.49 3.46 -13.93
C GLN A 154 3.03 4.73 -13.20
N TYR A 155 2.33 4.57 -12.07
CA TYR A 155 1.87 5.70 -11.28
C TYR A 155 3.04 6.47 -10.65
N ALA A 156 4.04 5.77 -10.14
CA ALA A 156 5.24 6.40 -9.59
C ALA A 156 5.99 7.23 -10.65
N LEU A 157 6.14 6.71 -11.86
CA LEU A 157 6.80 7.39 -12.97
C LEU A 157 6.06 8.68 -13.38
N GLN A 158 4.75 8.61 -13.52
CA GLN A 158 3.94 9.73 -14.00
C GLN A 158 3.69 10.78 -12.91
N CYS A 159 3.33 10.34 -11.72
CA CYS A 159 2.96 11.20 -10.61
C CYS A 159 4.18 11.72 -9.84
N LYS A 160 5.28 10.99 -9.78
CA LYS A 160 6.47 11.28 -8.94
C LYS A 160 6.07 11.62 -7.50
N PRO A 161 5.37 10.73 -6.82
CA PRO A 161 4.75 11.02 -5.53
C PRO A 161 5.78 11.26 -4.43
N SER A 162 5.42 12.07 -3.43
CA SER A 162 6.20 12.24 -2.20
C SER A 162 6.13 11.00 -1.32
N VAL A 163 4.98 10.33 -1.32
CA VAL A 163 4.70 9.11 -0.56
C VAL A 163 3.85 8.17 -1.42
N VAL A 164 4.10 6.88 -1.29
CA VAL A 164 3.22 5.84 -1.82
C VAL A 164 2.58 5.11 -0.64
N TRP A 165 1.26 5.13 -0.61
CA TRP A 165 0.45 4.47 0.39
C TRP A 165 -0.06 3.13 -0.15
N LEU A 166 0.12 2.07 0.61
CA LEU A 166 -0.61 0.83 0.39
C LEU A 166 -1.92 0.90 1.17
N ASP A 167 -2.98 0.50 0.51
CA ASP A 167 -4.31 0.45 1.13
C ASP A 167 -4.36 -0.55 2.28
N ASP A 168 -5.28 -0.36 3.21
CA ASP A 168 -5.48 -1.22 4.38
C ASP A 168 -5.95 -2.64 4.03
N ASP A 169 -6.38 -2.86 2.79
CA ASP A 169 -6.67 -4.19 2.24
C ASP A 169 -5.43 -5.01 1.85
N LEU A 170 -4.24 -4.55 2.19
CA LEU A 170 -3.03 -5.40 2.19
C LEU A 170 -3.12 -6.42 3.33
N ARG A 171 -4.08 -7.33 3.22
CA ARG A 171 -4.37 -8.40 4.18
C ARG A 171 -4.78 -9.69 3.46
N ILE A 172 -4.64 -10.85 4.13
CA ILE A 172 -5.05 -12.16 3.60
C ILE A 172 -6.29 -12.70 4.36
N THR A 173 -6.84 -11.89 5.23
CA THR A 173 -7.99 -12.24 6.07
C THR A 173 -9.20 -11.39 5.68
N GLU A 174 -10.39 -11.84 6.09
CA GLU A 174 -11.66 -11.11 5.88
C GLU A 174 -12.03 -10.89 4.39
N HIS A 175 -11.59 -11.78 3.51
CA HIS A 175 -12.01 -11.83 2.12
C HIS A 175 -12.96 -13.02 1.91
N TRP A 176 -14.26 -12.78 1.86
CA TRP A 176 -15.24 -13.85 1.72
C TRP A 176 -15.01 -14.63 0.40
N PRO A 177 -15.09 -15.98 0.38
CA PRO A 177 -15.35 -16.90 1.51
C PRO A 177 -14.09 -17.22 2.35
N ALA A 178 -12.94 -16.65 2.04
CA ALA A 178 -11.68 -16.87 2.76
C ALA A 178 -11.56 -15.88 3.94
N LYS A 179 -12.12 -16.23 5.07
CA LYS A 179 -12.04 -15.43 6.30
C LYS A 179 -10.68 -15.51 7.00
N MET A 180 -9.91 -16.53 6.69
CA MET A 180 -8.59 -16.79 7.22
C MET A 180 -7.55 -16.71 6.09
N LEU A 181 -6.35 -17.17 6.36
CA LEU A 181 -5.21 -17.16 5.45
C LEU A 181 -5.45 -17.96 4.15
N CYS A 182 -4.55 -17.81 3.17
CA CYS A 182 -4.68 -18.48 1.87
C CYS A 182 -4.16 -19.92 1.91
N PHE A 183 -5.02 -20.89 1.61
CA PHE A 183 -4.72 -22.32 1.53
C PHE A 183 -4.59 -22.84 0.09
N CYS A 184 -4.29 -21.98 -0.89
CA CYS A 184 -4.08 -22.43 -2.25
C CYS A 184 -2.84 -23.34 -2.36
N ASN A 185 -2.78 -24.15 -3.42
CA ASN A 185 -1.69 -25.10 -3.63
C ASN A 185 -0.30 -24.45 -3.58
N THR A 186 -0.15 -23.24 -4.14
CA THR A 186 1.11 -22.48 -4.08
C THR A 186 1.51 -22.18 -2.65
N CYS A 187 0.60 -21.68 -1.82
CA CYS A 187 0.88 -21.38 -0.41
C CYS A 187 1.25 -22.64 0.37
N ILE A 188 0.50 -23.72 0.21
CA ILE A 188 0.76 -25.00 0.88
C ILE A 188 2.13 -25.55 0.46
N SER A 189 2.43 -25.58 -0.83
CA SER A 189 3.72 -26.10 -1.33
C SER A 189 4.92 -25.29 -0.81
N LEU A 190 4.83 -23.95 -0.86
CA LEU A 190 5.90 -23.09 -0.36
C LEU A 190 6.07 -23.18 1.16
N PHE A 191 4.97 -23.31 1.91
CA PHE A 191 5.01 -23.53 3.35
C PHE A 191 5.70 -24.84 3.70
N ASN A 192 5.30 -25.94 3.04
CA ASN A 192 5.90 -27.25 3.21
C ASN A 192 7.40 -27.23 2.91
N GLN A 193 7.78 -26.61 1.79
CA GLN A 193 9.19 -26.46 1.41
C GLN A 193 9.99 -25.67 2.46
N LYS A 194 9.44 -24.55 2.94
CA LYS A 194 10.13 -23.68 3.90
C LYS A 194 10.41 -24.39 5.24
N TYR A 195 9.45 -25.16 5.73
CA TYR A 195 9.53 -25.73 7.09
C TYR A 195 9.74 -27.23 7.12
N GLY A 196 9.93 -27.90 5.97
CA GLY A 196 10.16 -29.35 5.90
C GLY A 196 8.92 -30.18 6.21
N TYR A 197 7.72 -29.68 5.84
CA TYR A 197 6.46 -30.37 6.05
C TYR A 197 5.95 -31.02 4.76
N SER A 198 4.86 -31.81 4.88
CA SER A 198 4.17 -32.48 3.77
C SER A 198 2.64 -32.43 3.92
N TYR A 199 2.13 -31.30 4.40
CA TYR A 199 0.68 -31.11 4.60
C TYR A 199 -0.06 -30.86 3.30
N GLU A 200 -1.29 -31.31 3.26
CA GLU A 200 -2.34 -30.79 2.39
C GLU A 200 -3.15 -29.73 3.17
N ALA A 201 -3.96 -28.91 2.47
CA ALA A 201 -4.72 -27.81 3.09
C ALA A 201 -5.61 -28.31 4.27
N ALA A 202 -6.35 -29.41 4.06
CA ALA A 202 -7.22 -29.95 5.09
C ALA A 202 -6.43 -30.51 6.29
N SER A 203 -5.37 -31.26 6.04
CA SER A 203 -4.53 -31.85 7.11
C SER A 203 -3.75 -30.77 7.88
N LEU A 204 -3.29 -29.71 7.22
CA LEU A 204 -2.66 -28.58 7.88
C LEU A 204 -3.61 -27.89 8.88
N LEU A 205 -4.87 -27.64 8.48
CA LEU A 205 -5.87 -27.05 9.37
C LEU A 205 -6.14 -27.93 10.59
N VAL A 206 -6.33 -29.23 10.36
CA VAL A 206 -6.55 -30.19 11.47
C VAL A 206 -5.34 -30.21 12.41
N ALA A 207 -4.13 -30.21 11.86
CA ALA A 207 -2.90 -30.18 12.65
C ALA A 207 -2.78 -28.88 13.46
N MET A 208 -3.14 -27.71 12.90
CA MET A 208 -3.11 -26.44 13.61
C MET A 208 -4.15 -26.34 14.74
N ASN A 209 -5.26 -27.04 14.63
CA ASN A 209 -6.36 -27.02 15.62
C ASN A 209 -6.25 -28.12 16.69
N GLY A 210 -5.32 -29.06 16.56
CA GLY A 210 -5.11 -30.14 17.51
C GLY A 210 -4.43 -29.70 18.82
N ASN A 211 -3.86 -30.65 19.59
CA ASN A 211 -3.35 -30.46 20.96
C ASN A 211 -2.13 -29.50 21.13
N ALA A 212 -1.67 -29.32 22.36
CA ALA A 212 -0.76 -28.28 22.86
C ALA A 212 0.54 -28.01 22.06
N ASP A 213 1.08 -28.98 21.33
CA ASP A 213 2.31 -28.80 20.51
C ASP A 213 2.08 -28.05 19.19
N ASN A 214 0.84 -27.74 18.86
CA ASN A 214 0.47 -27.13 17.56
C ASN A 214 0.61 -25.60 17.55
N GLY A 215 0.99 -24.99 18.66
CA GLY A 215 1.30 -23.56 18.74
C GLY A 215 2.43 -23.17 17.78
N ILE A 216 3.46 -24.02 17.65
CA ILE A 216 4.59 -23.78 16.74
C ILE A 216 4.12 -23.82 15.27
N LEU A 217 3.32 -24.82 14.90
CA LEU A 217 2.81 -24.94 13.53
C LEU A 217 1.92 -23.74 13.14
N ARG A 218 1.04 -23.32 14.05
CA ARG A 218 0.19 -22.15 13.87
C ARG A 218 1.00 -20.87 13.75
N SER A 219 1.99 -20.67 14.61
CA SER A 219 2.89 -19.52 14.54
C SER A 219 3.65 -19.47 13.22
N ARG A 220 4.18 -20.60 12.74
CA ARG A 220 4.85 -20.68 11.44
C ARG A 220 3.93 -20.36 10.27
N TRP A 221 2.66 -20.79 10.32
CA TRP A 221 1.69 -20.48 9.28
C TRP A 221 1.33 -18.99 9.25
N ILE A 222 1.19 -18.36 10.42
CA ILE A 222 0.96 -16.91 10.54
C ILE A 222 2.20 -16.16 10.03
N GLU A 223 3.40 -16.51 10.47
CA GLU A 223 4.66 -15.89 10.02
C GLU A 223 4.81 -15.99 8.49
N PHE A 224 4.59 -17.15 7.92
CA PHE A 224 4.62 -17.39 6.48
C PHE A 224 3.63 -16.47 5.75
N SER A 225 2.44 -16.28 6.30
CA SER A 225 1.41 -15.42 5.73
C SER A 225 1.77 -13.94 5.83
N GLN A 226 2.33 -13.50 6.94
CA GLN A 226 2.85 -12.13 7.11
C GLN A 226 4.01 -11.85 6.14
N GLU A 227 4.90 -12.80 5.93
CA GLU A 227 5.96 -12.67 4.92
C GLU A 227 5.41 -12.50 3.49
N SER A 228 4.25 -13.11 3.19
CA SER A 228 3.60 -12.93 1.90
C SER A 228 3.16 -11.48 1.68
N LEU A 229 2.57 -10.86 2.70
CA LEU A 229 2.21 -9.44 2.67
C LEU A 229 3.44 -8.54 2.58
N ALA A 230 4.46 -8.84 3.39
CA ALA A 230 5.72 -8.11 3.36
C ALA A 230 6.42 -8.22 1.99
N GLN A 231 6.25 -9.31 1.27
CA GLN A 231 6.77 -9.46 -0.10
C GLN A 231 6.07 -8.49 -1.05
N VAL A 232 4.74 -8.36 -1.02
CA VAL A 232 4.00 -7.38 -1.83
C VAL A 232 4.48 -5.97 -1.53
N ALA A 233 4.56 -5.59 -0.26
CA ALA A 233 5.03 -4.26 0.15
C ALA A 233 6.47 -3.98 -0.34
N ARG A 234 7.38 -4.95 -0.23
CA ARG A 234 8.76 -4.82 -0.75
C ARG A 234 8.80 -4.68 -2.26
N SER A 235 7.94 -5.41 -2.99
CA SER A 235 7.84 -5.31 -4.45
C SER A 235 7.43 -3.90 -4.86
N VAL A 236 6.40 -3.33 -4.24
CA VAL A 236 5.98 -1.94 -4.47
C VAL A 236 7.11 -0.96 -4.15
N ALA A 237 7.72 -1.07 -2.96
CA ALA A 237 8.81 -0.19 -2.56
C ALA A 237 9.99 -0.24 -3.54
N ARG A 238 10.34 -1.43 -4.04
CA ARG A 238 11.42 -1.62 -5.00
C ARG A 238 11.17 -0.88 -6.31
N VAL A 239 9.98 -1.03 -6.90
CA VAL A 239 9.69 -0.41 -8.20
C VAL A 239 9.50 1.11 -8.08
N CYS A 240 8.87 1.59 -7.03
CA CYS A 240 8.71 3.02 -6.79
C CYS A 240 10.05 3.72 -6.53
N ASN A 241 10.98 3.10 -5.80
CA ASN A 241 12.32 3.66 -5.55
C ASN A 241 13.23 3.57 -6.77
N ALA A 242 13.12 2.52 -7.61
CA ALA A 242 13.94 2.37 -8.81
C ALA A 242 13.71 3.50 -9.82
N ASP A 243 12.48 3.98 -9.96
CA ASP A 243 12.16 5.08 -10.87
C ASP A 243 12.64 6.44 -10.33
N CYS A 244 12.70 6.64 -9.02
CA CYS A 244 13.35 7.82 -8.43
C CYS A 244 14.85 7.88 -8.73
N SER A 245 15.53 6.75 -8.89
CA SER A 245 16.97 6.68 -9.18
C SER A 245 17.29 6.79 -10.68
N ARG A 246 16.41 6.35 -11.57
CA ARG A 246 16.59 6.40 -13.04
C ARG A 246 16.44 7.81 -13.61
N ASN A 247 15.72 8.70 -12.97
CA ASN A 247 15.62 10.11 -13.37
C ASN A 247 16.98 10.87 -13.29
N ARG A 248 18.07 10.23 -12.88
CA ARG A 248 19.43 10.76 -12.99
C ARG A 248 20.17 10.36 -14.27
N ARG A 249 19.57 9.48 -15.13
CA ARG A 249 20.14 9.16 -16.48
C ARG A 249 19.01 8.74 -17.44
N PRO A 250 18.81 9.40 -18.58
CA PRO A 250 17.89 8.92 -19.60
C PRO A 250 18.54 7.76 -20.38
N SER A 251 17.99 6.57 -20.29
CA SER A 251 18.28 5.51 -21.25
C SER A 251 16.98 4.84 -21.69
N ALA A 252 16.73 4.89 -22.98
CA ALA A 252 15.63 4.21 -23.64
C ALA A 252 15.76 2.68 -23.46
N GLN A 253 14.80 2.07 -22.78
CA GLN A 253 14.59 0.64 -22.84
C GLN A 253 13.18 0.35 -23.34
N THR A 254 13.14 -0.29 -24.51
CA THR A 254 11.97 -0.77 -25.22
C THR A 254 11.28 -1.88 -24.40
N TYR A 255 10.07 -1.62 -23.96
CA TYR A 255 9.24 -2.65 -23.33
C TYR A 255 8.70 -3.60 -24.41
N ARG A 256 9.00 -4.90 -24.26
CA ARG A 256 8.34 -5.94 -25.04
C ARG A 256 6.87 -6.03 -24.63
N LYS A 257 5.97 -5.98 -25.62
CA LYS A 257 4.54 -6.27 -25.43
C LYS A 257 4.42 -7.68 -24.91
N ILE A 258 3.73 -7.82 -23.78
CA ILE A 258 3.23 -9.10 -23.29
C ILE A 258 1.89 -9.33 -24.03
N PRO A 259 1.69 -10.50 -24.62
CA PRO A 259 0.48 -10.83 -25.36
C PRO A 259 -0.75 -10.92 -24.48
#